data_44b985c4645eee954a68ecd9f6b5741b
#
_entry.id   44b985c4645eee954a68ecd9f6b5741b
#
_cell.length_a   1.000
_cell.length_b   1.000
_cell.length_c   1.000
_cell.angle_alpha   90.00
_cell.angle_beta   90.00
_cell.angle_gamma   90.00
#
_symmetry.space_group_name_H-M   'P 1'
#
loop_
_entity.id
_entity.type
_entity.pdbx_description
1 polymer ?
#
loop_
_entity_poly.entity_id
_entity_poly.type
_entity_poly.pdbx_seq_one_letter_code
_entity_poly.pdbx_strand_id
1 'polypeptide(L)'
;MLKKILIASAICCNLVPAFAQKDSTKKSSTTITAYVDGYYRALTKDGGGSNNNLTSFTNSYNAFKLGMASVKIDQTLGKFTATLDVGAGKRADEFSYNDHDVLTNIKQATLSYAVSDKLKLTAGKFSTHVGYELLDATSNRNYSMSYGFSYGPFFHTGFKADVSLGGKSTLMVGLVDPTDYSSFKGKPKYIIAQFSSSTSNDKLKGYFNFVQGDVTTQYNVVLLATLSNKVSAAFDGSINQQKMGSTSSSWCSNAFYVNYDISEKFGLTLREDFFSDRKINPLGLGNVNATTLSGKIKVKKLTLIPEYRMDGGNTPLFNTKTGTASSASNFVLAAVYAF
;
A
#
# COMPACT_ATOMS: atom_id res chain seq x y z
N MET A 1 13.20 28.19 0.73
CA MET A 1 12.03 27.30 0.83
C MET A 1 10.77 27.87 0.17
N LEU A 2 10.42 29.14 0.38
CA LEU A 2 9.21 29.76 -0.24
C LEU A 2 9.19 29.81 -1.78
N LYS A 3 10.35 29.92 -2.45
CA LYS A 3 10.44 29.98 -3.92
C LYS A 3 10.08 28.67 -4.63
N LYS A 4 10.21 27.52 -3.96
CA LYS A 4 9.86 26.21 -4.57
C LYS A 4 8.36 25.89 -4.52
N ILE A 5 7.62 26.49 -3.58
CA ILE A 5 6.16 26.31 -3.45
C ILE A 5 5.40 27.10 -4.52
N LEU A 6 5.93 28.28 -4.93
CA LEU A 6 5.32 29.13 -5.97
C LEU A 6 5.41 28.54 -7.39
N ILE A 7 6.38 27.66 -7.67
CA ILE A 7 6.51 27.01 -8.98
C ILE A 7 5.48 25.89 -9.14
N ALA A 8 5.14 25.19 -8.07
CA ALA A 8 4.12 24.12 -8.11
C ALA A 8 2.70 24.67 -8.35
N SER A 9 2.38 25.85 -7.79
CA SER A 9 1.06 26.48 -8.01
C SER A 9 0.90 27.09 -9.42
N ALA A 10 2.00 27.48 -10.09
CA ALA A 10 1.95 28.03 -11.46
C ALA A 10 1.77 26.93 -12.54
N ILE A 11 2.19 25.69 -12.27
CA ILE A 11 2.06 24.58 -13.22
C ILE A 11 0.61 24.05 -13.28
N CYS A 12 -0.15 24.11 -12.18
CA CYS A 12 -1.54 23.66 -12.18
C CYS A 12 -2.51 24.55 -12.99
N CYS A 13 -2.22 25.84 -13.14
CA CYS A 13 -3.14 26.77 -13.82
C CYS A 13 -3.00 26.83 -15.35
N ASN A 14 -1.90 26.31 -15.94
CA ASN A 14 -1.64 26.43 -17.37
C ASN A 14 -1.81 25.15 -18.19
N LEU A 15 -2.23 24.03 -17.59
CA LEU A 15 -2.42 22.75 -18.30
C LEU A 15 -3.83 22.54 -18.86
N VAL A 16 -4.77 23.45 -18.64
CA VAL A 16 -6.18 23.26 -19.01
C VAL A 16 -6.52 23.61 -20.47
N PRO A 17 -5.83 24.49 -21.23
CA PRO A 17 -6.27 24.84 -22.60
C PRO A 17 -5.75 23.93 -23.72
N ALA A 18 -4.74 23.05 -23.49
CA ALA A 18 -4.07 22.40 -24.62
C ALA A 18 -4.80 21.15 -25.19
N PHE A 19 -5.86 20.66 -24.54
CA PHE A 19 -6.59 19.46 -24.98
C PHE A 19 -8.05 19.70 -25.37
N ALA A 20 -8.47 20.92 -25.57
CA ALA A 20 -9.82 21.23 -26.07
C ALA A 20 -9.91 21.10 -27.60
N GLN A 21 -9.40 20.00 -28.19
CA GLN A 21 -9.77 19.64 -29.54
C GLN A 21 -11.13 18.94 -29.45
N LYS A 22 -12.15 19.65 -29.89
CA LYS A 22 -13.56 19.25 -29.88
C LYS A 22 -13.79 18.10 -30.88
N ASP A 23 -13.47 16.86 -30.42
CA ASP A 23 -13.99 15.64 -31.07
C ASP A 23 -15.26 15.26 -30.32
N SER A 24 -16.41 15.64 -30.90
CA SER A 24 -17.74 15.66 -30.27
C SER A 24 -18.37 14.28 -30.02
N THR A 25 -17.61 13.18 -30.17
CA THR A 25 -18.13 11.81 -30.07
C THR A 25 -17.44 10.96 -29.01
N LYS A 26 -16.31 11.41 -28.43
CA LYS A 26 -15.58 10.62 -27.41
C LYS A 26 -16.02 10.99 -26.00
N LYS A 27 -16.55 10.01 -25.27
CA LYS A 27 -16.90 10.16 -23.86
C LYS A 27 -15.64 10.52 -23.07
N SER A 28 -15.62 11.71 -22.46
CA SER A 28 -14.53 12.20 -21.61
C SER A 28 -15.01 12.28 -20.18
N SER A 29 -14.18 11.87 -19.21
CA SER A 29 -14.45 12.04 -17.78
C SER A 29 -13.17 12.33 -17.01
N THR A 30 -13.27 13.24 -16.04
CA THR A 30 -12.21 13.53 -15.06
C THR A 30 -12.74 13.20 -13.67
N THR A 31 -11.98 12.40 -12.93
CA THR A 31 -12.25 12.13 -11.51
C THR A 31 -11.09 12.66 -10.69
N ILE A 32 -11.38 13.46 -9.68
CA ILE A 32 -10.40 13.96 -8.73
C ILE A 32 -10.75 13.38 -7.37
N THR A 33 -9.77 12.75 -6.72
CA THR A 33 -9.89 12.22 -5.37
C THR A 33 -8.78 12.83 -4.52
N ALA A 34 -9.11 13.35 -3.36
CA ALA A 34 -8.11 13.94 -2.49
C ALA A 34 -8.39 13.58 -1.02
N TYR A 35 -7.32 13.54 -0.22
CA TYR A 35 -7.43 13.36 1.22
C TYR A 35 -6.23 13.94 1.94
N VAL A 36 -6.39 14.15 3.23
CA VAL A 36 -5.31 14.45 4.18
C VAL A 36 -5.48 13.58 5.41
N ASP A 37 -4.39 13.07 5.94
CA ASP A 37 -4.39 12.35 7.20
C ASP A 37 -3.25 12.77 8.11
N GLY A 38 -3.52 12.71 9.41
CA GLY A 38 -2.54 12.91 10.45
C GLY A 38 -2.81 11.98 11.61
N TYR A 39 -1.78 11.70 12.40
CA TYR A 39 -1.90 10.78 13.53
C TYR A 39 -1.04 11.21 14.70
N TYR A 40 -1.45 10.78 15.89
CA TYR A 40 -0.62 10.74 17.08
C TYR A 40 -0.34 9.29 17.44
N ARG A 41 0.91 8.96 17.75
CA ARG A 41 1.30 7.63 18.22
C ARG A 41 2.00 7.73 19.57
N ALA A 42 1.51 6.96 20.55
CA ALA A 42 2.06 6.86 21.87
C ALA A 42 2.53 5.43 22.16
N LEU A 43 3.74 5.27 22.66
CA LEU A 43 4.18 4.00 23.24
C LEU A 43 3.56 3.81 24.64
N THR A 44 3.20 2.59 24.97
CA THR A 44 2.69 2.27 26.31
C THR A 44 3.80 2.16 27.35
N LYS A 45 5.03 1.89 26.91
CA LYS A 45 6.24 1.88 27.75
C LYS A 45 7.31 2.76 27.11
N ASP A 46 8.14 3.37 27.94
CA ASP A 46 9.25 4.21 27.48
C ASP A 46 10.23 3.40 26.64
N GLY A 47 10.39 3.78 25.39
CA GLY A 47 11.28 3.16 24.41
C GLY A 47 12.70 3.70 24.42
N GLY A 48 13.10 4.50 25.43
CA GLY A 48 14.44 5.11 25.46
C GLY A 48 14.71 6.04 24.27
N GLY A 49 13.68 6.70 23.73
CA GLY A 49 13.78 7.54 22.53
C GLY A 49 13.50 6.81 21.22
N SER A 50 13.44 5.48 21.21
CA SER A 50 13.08 4.68 20.04
C SER A 50 11.58 4.69 19.77
N ASN A 51 11.18 4.70 18.51
CA ASN A 51 9.77 4.57 18.12
C ASN A 51 9.24 3.13 18.25
N ASN A 52 10.12 2.12 18.39
CA ASN A 52 9.77 0.70 18.49
C ASN A 52 8.74 0.26 17.42
N ASN A 53 8.86 0.79 16.21
CA ASN A 53 8.05 0.38 15.08
C ASN A 53 8.88 -0.42 14.09
N LEU A 54 8.47 -1.65 13.82
CA LEU A 54 9.13 -2.56 12.89
C LEU A 54 8.41 -2.63 11.53
N THR A 55 7.39 -1.77 11.33
CA THR A 55 6.62 -1.68 10.09
C THR A 55 6.69 -0.26 9.51
N SER A 56 6.14 -0.05 8.31
CA SER A 56 6.19 1.23 7.62
C SER A 56 5.10 2.21 8.08
N PHE A 57 5.30 3.50 7.81
CA PHE A 57 4.34 4.61 7.79
C PHE A 57 3.85 5.15 9.14
N THR A 58 4.07 4.44 10.25
CA THR A 58 3.69 4.92 11.59
C THR A 58 4.91 5.18 12.48
N ASN A 59 6.02 5.60 11.86
CA ASN A 59 7.31 5.81 12.50
C ASN A 59 7.36 7.12 13.30
N SER A 60 6.73 7.13 14.50
CA SER A 60 6.80 8.25 15.43
C SER A 60 6.92 7.77 16.88
N TYR A 61 7.50 8.62 17.73
CA TYR A 61 7.67 8.39 19.15
C TYR A 61 6.96 9.50 19.93
N ASN A 62 5.83 9.18 20.55
CA ASN A 62 5.03 10.10 21.35
C ASN A 62 4.83 11.47 20.68
N ALA A 63 4.44 11.46 19.38
CA ALA A 63 4.39 12.67 18.57
C ALA A 63 3.24 12.66 17.57
N PHE A 64 2.76 13.87 17.26
CA PHE A 64 1.89 14.12 16.11
C PHE A 64 2.69 14.09 14.81
N LYS A 65 2.13 13.48 13.78
CA LYS A 65 2.70 13.45 12.44
C LYS A 65 1.63 13.70 11.38
N LEU A 66 2.01 14.41 10.33
CA LEU A 66 1.30 14.39 9.06
C LEU A 66 1.59 13.02 8.41
N GLY A 67 0.57 12.21 8.17
CA GLY A 67 0.68 10.97 7.44
C GLY A 67 0.91 11.28 5.96
N MET A 68 -0.14 11.74 5.27
CA MET A 68 -0.06 12.14 3.87
C MET A 68 -1.16 13.15 3.52
N ALA A 69 -0.84 14.11 2.66
CA ALA A 69 -1.78 14.86 1.85
C ALA A 69 -1.66 14.36 0.42
N SER A 70 -2.77 13.93 -0.19
CA SER A 70 -2.76 13.28 -1.50
C SER A 70 -3.84 13.81 -2.42
N VAL A 71 -3.50 13.91 -3.72
CA VAL A 71 -4.43 14.24 -4.81
C VAL A 71 -4.19 13.26 -5.95
N LYS A 72 -5.26 12.60 -6.38
CA LYS A 72 -5.27 11.71 -7.53
C LYS A 72 -6.21 12.27 -8.60
N ILE A 73 -5.75 12.32 -9.83
CA ILE A 73 -6.50 12.73 -11.03
C ILE A 73 -6.52 11.56 -11.99
N ASP A 74 -7.69 11.08 -12.33
CA ASP A 74 -7.93 10.11 -13.40
C ASP A 74 -8.66 10.82 -14.54
N GLN A 75 -8.02 10.89 -15.70
CA GLN A 75 -8.58 11.47 -16.95
C GLN A 75 -8.82 10.37 -17.96
N THR A 76 -10.07 10.15 -18.34
CA THR A 76 -10.43 9.20 -19.41
C THR A 76 -10.88 9.95 -20.65
N LEU A 77 -10.36 9.57 -21.82
CA LEU A 77 -10.74 10.06 -23.16
C LEU A 77 -10.86 8.87 -24.12
N GLY A 78 -12.09 8.47 -24.41
CA GLY A 78 -12.36 7.29 -25.21
C GLY A 78 -11.75 6.03 -24.61
N LYS A 79 -10.77 5.43 -25.29
CA LYS A 79 -10.05 4.23 -24.82
C LYS A 79 -8.81 4.52 -23.98
N PHE A 80 -8.40 5.77 -23.83
CA PHE A 80 -7.24 6.18 -23.06
C PHE A 80 -7.64 6.61 -21.65
N THR A 81 -6.82 6.25 -20.66
CA THR A 81 -6.92 6.77 -19.31
C THR A 81 -5.52 7.17 -18.85
N ALA A 82 -5.36 8.40 -18.38
CA ALA A 82 -4.17 8.88 -17.71
C ALA A 82 -4.47 9.04 -16.23
N THR A 83 -3.57 8.55 -15.38
CA THR A 83 -3.64 8.71 -13.92
C THR A 83 -2.40 9.47 -13.45
N LEU A 84 -2.62 10.50 -12.65
CA LEU A 84 -1.59 11.15 -11.84
C LEU A 84 -2.04 11.12 -10.38
N ASP A 85 -1.22 10.52 -9.54
CA ASP A 85 -1.45 10.42 -8.10
C ASP A 85 -0.23 10.94 -7.36
N VAL A 86 -0.39 12.04 -6.65
CA VAL A 86 0.69 12.70 -5.91
C VAL A 86 0.37 12.74 -4.42
N GLY A 87 1.41 12.59 -3.60
CA GLY A 87 1.30 12.64 -2.15
C GLY A 87 2.49 13.34 -1.53
N ALA A 88 2.26 14.01 -0.41
CA ALA A 88 3.30 14.67 0.38
C ALA A 88 3.09 14.34 1.86
N GLY A 89 4.16 14.02 2.56
CA GLY A 89 4.15 13.63 3.97
C GLY A 89 4.98 12.38 4.21
N LYS A 90 5.02 11.95 5.47
CA LYS A 90 5.91 10.85 5.89
C LYS A 90 5.59 9.52 5.18
N ARG A 91 4.32 9.26 4.93
CA ARG A 91 3.87 8.05 4.22
C ARG A 91 4.33 8.05 2.75
N ALA A 92 4.33 9.21 2.08
CA ALA A 92 4.83 9.33 0.71
C ALA A 92 6.36 9.14 0.64
N ASP A 93 7.10 9.73 1.59
CA ASP A 93 8.55 9.54 1.69
C ASP A 93 8.93 8.07 1.83
N GLU A 94 8.26 7.37 2.76
CA GLU A 94 8.55 5.95 3.02
C GLU A 94 8.09 5.03 1.89
N PHE A 95 7.03 5.41 1.17
CA PHE A 95 6.56 4.67 -0.01
C PHE A 95 7.57 4.72 -1.16
N SER A 96 8.17 5.88 -1.39
CA SER A 96 9.13 6.10 -2.49
C SER A 96 10.57 6.20 -2.00
N TYR A 97 10.95 5.34 -1.05
CA TYR A 97 12.23 5.40 -0.31
C TYR A 97 13.49 5.27 -1.19
N ASN A 98 13.37 4.70 -2.39
CA ASN A 98 14.45 4.61 -3.38
C ASN A 98 14.47 5.78 -4.37
N ASP A 99 13.47 6.65 -4.33
CA ASP A 99 13.37 7.81 -5.21
C ASP A 99 13.95 9.06 -4.53
N HIS A 100 14.24 10.06 -5.33
CA HIS A 100 14.79 11.34 -4.87
C HIS A 100 14.01 12.51 -5.44
N ASP A 101 14.15 13.68 -4.82
CA ASP A 101 13.54 14.93 -5.25
C ASP A 101 12.01 14.83 -5.43
N VAL A 102 11.50 15.37 -6.54
CA VAL A 102 10.07 15.38 -6.84
C VAL A 102 9.47 13.98 -7.03
N LEU A 103 10.28 12.99 -7.38
CA LEU A 103 9.80 11.62 -7.61
C LEU A 103 9.29 10.96 -6.33
N THR A 104 9.76 11.37 -5.17
CA THR A 104 9.25 10.90 -3.87
C THR A 104 7.78 11.22 -3.65
N ASN A 105 7.28 12.27 -4.31
CA ASN A 105 5.89 12.69 -4.21
C ASN A 105 4.96 12.03 -5.24
N ILE A 106 5.50 11.36 -6.26
CA ILE A 106 4.70 10.68 -7.29
C ILE A 106 4.38 9.28 -6.83
N LYS A 107 3.14 9.04 -6.41
CA LYS A 107 2.64 7.72 -6.03
C LYS A 107 2.36 6.88 -7.27
N GLN A 108 1.65 7.45 -8.23
CA GLN A 108 1.35 6.82 -9.51
C GLN A 108 1.39 7.84 -10.65
N ALA A 109 1.90 7.43 -11.80
CA ALA A 109 1.84 8.17 -13.05
C ALA A 109 1.72 7.16 -14.20
N THR A 110 0.52 6.97 -14.75
CA THR A 110 0.26 5.92 -15.73
C THR A 110 -0.52 6.43 -16.94
N LEU A 111 -0.27 5.78 -18.07
CA LEU A 111 -1.10 5.86 -19.27
C LEU A 111 -1.62 4.45 -19.57
N SER A 112 -2.95 4.31 -19.70
CA SER A 112 -3.62 3.06 -20.03
C SER A 112 -4.37 3.18 -21.35
N TYR A 113 -4.44 2.07 -22.10
CA TYR A 113 -5.20 1.95 -23.33
C TYR A 113 -6.05 0.68 -23.32
N ALA A 114 -7.37 0.84 -23.44
CA ALA A 114 -8.32 -0.26 -23.58
C ALA A 114 -8.31 -0.71 -25.06
N VAL A 115 -7.51 -1.74 -25.37
CA VAL A 115 -7.44 -2.34 -26.72
C VAL A 115 -8.80 -2.88 -27.11
N SER A 116 -9.42 -3.63 -26.16
CA SER A 116 -10.76 -4.18 -26.27
C SER A 116 -11.40 -4.24 -24.85
N ASP A 117 -12.64 -4.72 -24.76
CA ASP A 117 -13.32 -4.96 -23.47
C ASP A 117 -12.62 -6.03 -22.61
N LYS A 118 -11.74 -6.83 -23.23
CA LYS A 118 -11.01 -7.92 -22.55
C LYS A 118 -9.54 -7.63 -22.31
N LEU A 119 -8.95 -6.61 -22.96
CA LEU A 119 -7.52 -6.32 -22.89
C LEU A 119 -7.26 -4.84 -22.64
N LYS A 120 -6.59 -4.53 -21.55
CA LYS A 120 -6.09 -3.21 -21.20
C LYS A 120 -4.56 -3.26 -21.05
N LEU A 121 -3.87 -2.33 -21.68
CA LEU A 121 -2.44 -2.11 -21.54
C LEU A 121 -2.20 -0.89 -20.67
N THR A 122 -1.20 -0.94 -19.80
CA THR A 122 -0.82 0.18 -18.92
C THR A 122 0.70 0.32 -18.88
N ALA A 123 1.18 1.55 -18.99
CA ALA A 123 2.58 1.91 -18.84
C ALA A 123 2.73 3.02 -17.78
N GLY A 124 3.87 3.02 -17.06
CA GLY A 124 4.22 4.04 -16.08
C GLY A 124 4.50 3.47 -14.68
N LYS A 125 4.42 4.34 -13.65
CA LYS A 125 4.54 3.98 -12.24
C LYS A 125 3.14 3.69 -11.69
N PHE A 126 2.93 2.50 -11.11
CA PHE A 126 1.66 2.06 -10.54
C PHE A 126 1.86 1.31 -9.22
N SER A 127 0.87 1.37 -8.32
CA SER A 127 0.90 0.67 -7.04
C SER A 127 1.06 -0.83 -7.23
N THR A 128 1.67 -1.48 -6.24
CA THR A 128 1.83 -2.93 -6.24
C THR A 128 0.49 -3.65 -6.37
N HIS A 129 0.56 -4.85 -6.94
CA HIS A 129 -0.54 -5.82 -6.97
C HIS A 129 -0.43 -6.86 -5.83
N VAL A 130 0.65 -6.79 -5.05
CA VAL A 130 0.94 -7.75 -3.96
C VAL A 130 0.33 -7.24 -2.66
N GLY A 131 -0.41 -8.14 -1.98
CA GLY A 131 -0.95 -7.88 -0.66
C GLY A 131 -2.38 -7.32 -0.64
N TYR A 132 -2.93 -7.29 0.57
CA TYR A 132 -4.29 -6.83 0.87
C TYR A 132 -4.35 -5.34 1.20
N GLU A 133 -3.36 -4.85 1.94
CA GLU A 133 -3.30 -3.45 2.36
C GLU A 133 -2.86 -2.53 1.22
N LEU A 134 -3.26 -1.27 1.30
CA LEU A 134 -2.96 -0.23 0.33
C LEU A 134 -2.21 0.92 1.00
N LEU A 135 -1.47 1.70 0.21
CA LEU A 135 -0.76 2.88 0.70
C LEU A 135 -1.70 3.88 1.38
N ASP A 136 -2.85 4.17 0.74
CA ASP A 136 -3.75 5.24 1.15
C ASP A 136 -4.54 4.86 2.40
N ALA A 137 -4.45 5.66 3.45
CA ALA A 137 -5.16 5.43 4.72
C ALA A 137 -6.68 5.37 4.56
N THR A 138 -7.23 6.01 3.55
CA THR A 138 -8.67 5.96 3.20
C THR A 138 -9.13 4.57 2.80
N SER A 139 -8.23 3.74 2.31
CA SER A 139 -8.52 2.42 1.73
C SER A 139 -8.32 1.26 2.72
N ASN A 140 -7.68 1.53 3.87
CA ASN A 140 -7.41 0.53 4.89
C ASN A 140 -8.39 0.64 6.07
N ARG A 141 -8.55 -0.46 6.80
CA ARG A 141 -9.31 -0.48 8.05
C ARG A 141 -8.43 -0.26 9.28
N ASN A 142 -7.20 -0.77 9.25
CA ASN A 142 -6.14 -0.45 10.22
C ASN A 142 -5.37 0.76 9.70
N TYR A 143 -4.86 1.59 10.61
CA TYR A 143 -4.01 2.72 10.22
C TYR A 143 -2.55 2.32 10.09
N SER A 144 -2.03 1.47 10.99
CA SER A 144 -0.70 0.85 10.86
C SER A 144 -0.72 -0.31 9.89
N MET A 145 0.44 -0.62 9.30
CA MET A 145 0.61 -1.67 8.31
C MET A 145 0.99 -3.01 8.92
N SER A 146 0.64 -4.08 8.22
CA SER A 146 1.14 -5.42 8.48
C SER A 146 2.63 -5.54 8.16
N TYR A 147 3.28 -6.56 8.68
CA TYR A 147 4.65 -6.92 8.30
C TYR A 147 4.72 -7.29 6.82
N GLY A 148 3.75 -8.07 6.32
CA GLY A 148 3.73 -8.50 4.93
C GLY A 148 3.69 -7.35 3.94
N PHE A 149 2.91 -6.30 4.22
CA PHE A 149 2.89 -5.09 3.42
C PHE A 149 4.21 -4.30 3.54
N SER A 150 4.73 -4.15 4.76
CA SER A 150 5.90 -3.32 5.04
C SER A 150 7.21 -3.84 4.45
N TYR A 151 7.33 -5.17 4.26
CA TYR A 151 8.50 -5.83 3.67
C TYR A 151 8.25 -6.36 2.26
N GLY A 152 7.05 -6.18 1.72
CA GLY A 152 6.69 -6.43 0.33
C GLY A 152 6.97 -5.22 -0.58
N PRO A 153 6.72 -5.36 -1.89
CA PRO A 153 6.86 -4.25 -2.83
C PRO A 153 5.74 -3.22 -2.63
N PHE A 154 6.07 -1.93 -2.77
CA PHE A 154 5.10 -0.83 -2.70
C PHE A 154 4.57 -0.42 -4.07
N PHE A 155 5.44 -0.41 -5.08
CA PHE A 155 5.06 -0.02 -6.43
C PHE A 155 5.95 -0.68 -7.50
N HIS A 156 5.52 -0.54 -8.75
CA HIS A 156 6.26 -0.99 -9.91
C HIS A 156 6.27 0.11 -10.97
N THR A 157 7.36 0.17 -11.75
CA THR A 157 7.48 1.05 -12.91
C THR A 157 7.77 0.21 -14.15
N GLY A 158 6.91 0.30 -15.15
CA GLY A 158 7.07 -0.50 -16.38
C GLY A 158 5.78 -0.60 -17.18
N PHE A 159 5.56 -1.78 -17.73
CA PHE A 159 4.43 -2.08 -18.60
C PHE A 159 3.68 -3.32 -18.11
N LYS A 160 2.34 -3.29 -18.16
CA LYS A 160 1.50 -4.44 -17.85
C LYS A 160 0.30 -4.54 -18.78
N ALA A 161 -0.21 -5.76 -18.92
CA ALA A 161 -1.44 -6.10 -19.61
C ALA A 161 -2.42 -6.74 -18.63
N ASP A 162 -3.63 -6.24 -18.55
CA ASP A 162 -4.75 -6.82 -17.80
C ASP A 162 -5.69 -7.50 -18.82
N VAL A 163 -5.94 -8.81 -18.65
CA VAL A 163 -6.73 -9.65 -19.55
C VAL A 163 -7.93 -10.23 -18.80
N SER A 164 -9.15 -9.91 -19.26
CA SER A 164 -10.37 -10.57 -18.78
C SER A 164 -10.48 -11.99 -19.38
N LEU A 165 -10.51 -13.01 -18.53
CA LEU A 165 -10.63 -14.40 -18.94
C LEU A 165 -12.09 -14.87 -19.06
N GLY A 166 -13.04 -13.96 -18.81
CA GLY A 166 -14.46 -14.24 -18.73
C GLY A 166 -14.94 -14.55 -17.31
N GLY A 167 -16.25 -14.51 -17.12
CA GLY A 167 -16.84 -14.57 -15.78
C GLY A 167 -16.33 -13.41 -14.92
N LYS A 168 -15.79 -13.73 -13.74
CA LYS A 168 -15.17 -12.76 -12.82
C LYS A 168 -13.67 -13.02 -12.63
N SER A 169 -13.01 -13.58 -13.65
CA SER A 169 -11.59 -13.92 -13.62
C SER A 169 -10.77 -12.97 -14.50
N THR A 170 -9.62 -12.56 -13.98
CA THR A 170 -8.68 -11.67 -14.67
C THR A 170 -7.26 -12.18 -14.50
N LEU A 171 -6.45 -12.06 -15.55
CA LEU A 171 -5.01 -12.28 -15.53
C LEU A 171 -4.30 -10.95 -15.83
N MET A 172 -3.39 -10.53 -14.97
CA MET A 172 -2.45 -9.45 -15.23
C MET A 172 -1.05 -10.05 -15.39
N VAL A 173 -0.32 -9.57 -16.39
CA VAL A 173 1.11 -9.86 -16.59
C VAL A 173 1.84 -8.57 -16.93
N GLY A 174 3.10 -8.43 -16.48
CA GLY A 174 3.87 -7.23 -16.73
C GLY A 174 5.38 -7.45 -16.71
N LEU A 175 6.08 -6.51 -17.33
CA LEU A 175 7.53 -6.38 -17.33
C LEU A 175 7.86 -5.00 -16.73
N VAL A 176 8.59 -4.99 -15.62
CA VAL A 176 8.84 -3.80 -14.82
C VAL A 176 10.31 -3.69 -14.44
N ASP A 177 10.73 -2.52 -14.00
CA ASP A 177 12.00 -2.31 -13.29
C ASP A 177 11.99 -3.07 -11.94
N PRO A 178 13.12 -3.26 -11.26
CA PRO A 178 13.13 -3.74 -9.89
C PRO A 178 12.12 -2.98 -9.03
N THR A 179 11.48 -3.68 -8.09
CA THR A 179 10.41 -3.10 -7.27
C THR A 179 10.88 -1.86 -6.51
N ASP A 180 9.98 -0.88 -6.34
CA ASP A 180 10.21 0.34 -5.56
C ASP A 180 11.26 1.30 -6.15
N TYR A 181 11.41 1.28 -7.48
CA TYR A 181 12.18 2.27 -8.24
C TYR A 181 11.30 2.93 -9.30
N SER A 182 11.24 4.27 -9.30
CA SER A 182 10.61 5.04 -10.37
C SER A 182 11.46 5.07 -11.64
N SER A 183 12.78 4.89 -11.50
CA SER A 183 13.74 4.80 -12.59
C SER A 183 14.91 3.93 -12.15
N PHE A 184 15.24 2.93 -12.95
CA PHE A 184 16.35 2.03 -12.70
C PHE A 184 17.24 1.90 -13.93
N LYS A 185 18.55 2.18 -13.80
CA LYS A 185 19.51 2.05 -14.88
C LYS A 185 20.09 0.64 -14.93
N GLY A 186 19.98 -0.01 -16.07
CA GLY A 186 20.58 -1.31 -16.32
C GLY A 186 19.59 -2.47 -16.30
N LYS A 187 20.14 -3.65 -16.04
CA LYS A 187 19.40 -4.93 -15.95
C LYS A 187 19.41 -5.38 -14.51
N PRO A 188 18.48 -6.23 -14.09
CA PRO A 188 17.46 -6.93 -14.87
C PRO A 188 16.11 -6.20 -14.87
N LYS A 189 15.14 -6.72 -15.66
CA LYS A 189 13.73 -6.40 -15.52
C LYS A 189 13.04 -7.52 -14.75
N TYR A 190 11.98 -7.16 -14.02
CA TYR A 190 11.19 -8.09 -13.24
C TYR A 190 9.91 -8.47 -13.99
N ILE A 191 9.50 -9.71 -13.85
CA ILE A 191 8.19 -10.21 -14.32
C ILE A 191 7.23 -10.12 -13.14
N ILE A 192 6.05 -9.55 -13.40
CA ILE A 192 4.95 -9.52 -12.45
C ILE A 192 3.73 -10.22 -13.04
N ALA A 193 2.97 -10.91 -12.19
CA ALA A 193 1.70 -11.51 -12.59
C ALA A 193 0.70 -11.53 -11.44
N GLN A 194 -0.58 -11.45 -11.78
CA GLN A 194 -1.68 -11.64 -10.84
C GLN A 194 -2.79 -12.42 -11.55
N PHE A 195 -3.25 -13.48 -10.94
CA PHE A 195 -4.55 -14.09 -11.25
C PHE A 195 -5.54 -13.70 -10.17
N SER A 196 -6.71 -13.21 -10.58
CA SER A 196 -7.80 -12.90 -9.66
C SER A 196 -9.10 -13.52 -10.11
N SER A 197 -9.91 -13.94 -9.16
CA SER A 197 -11.24 -14.47 -9.42
C SER A 197 -12.18 -14.21 -8.24
N SER A 198 -13.49 -14.17 -8.52
CA SER A 198 -14.50 -14.12 -7.47
C SER A 198 -15.68 -15.06 -7.78
N THR A 199 -16.38 -15.47 -6.73
CA THR A 199 -17.65 -16.20 -6.88
C THR A 199 -18.70 -15.34 -7.55
N SER A 200 -19.74 -15.94 -8.14
CA SER A 200 -20.81 -15.22 -8.85
C SER A 200 -21.51 -14.16 -7.98
N ASN A 201 -21.62 -14.40 -6.68
CA ASN A 201 -22.22 -13.51 -5.68
C ASN A 201 -21.21 -12.55 -5.00
N ASP A 202 -19.94 -12.49 -5.43
CA ASP A 202 -18.85 -11.69 -4.87
C ASP A 202 -18.54 -11.92 -3.37
N LYS A 203 -19.07 -12.98 -2.77
CA LYS A 203 -18.83 -13.26 -1.35
C LYS A 203 -17.43 -13.77 -1.07
N LEU A 204 -16.79 -14.42 -2.03
CA LEU A 204 -15.42 -14.87 -1.94
C LEU A 204 -14.63 -14.33 -3.14
N LYS A 205 -13.49 -13.66 -2.87
CA LYS A 205 -12.54 -13.18 -3.88
C LYS A 205 -11.16 -13.68 -3.54
N GLY A 206 -10.42 -14.10 -4.54
CA GLY A 206 -9.06 -14.58 -4.40
C GLY A 206 -8.11 -13.94 -5.39
N TYR A 207 -6.87 -13.71 -4.94
CA TYR A 207 -5.78 -13.20 -5.75
C TYR A 207 -4.55 -14.07 -5.52
N PHE A 208 -3.91 -14.46 -6.59
CA PHE A 208 -2.60 -15.07 -6.57
C PHE A 208 -1.62 -14.13 -7.28
N ASN A 209 -0.62 -13.68 -6.55
CA ASN A 209 0.32 -12.66 -6.98
C ASN A 209 1.73 -13.24 -7.09
N PHE A 210 2.48 -12.78 -8.08
CA PHE A 210 3.81 -13.24 -8.39
C PHE A 210 4.70 -12.08 -8.80
N VAL A 211 5.94 -12.07 -8.28
CA VAL A 211 7.03 -11.17 -8.68
C VAL A 211 8.29 -12.01 -8.84
N GLN A 212 8.97 -11.89 -9.98
CA GLN A 212 10.21 -12.58 -10.27
C GLN A 212 11.24 -11.60 -10.82
N GLY A 213 12.34 -11.44 -10.11
CA GLY A 213 13.54 -10.75 -10.55
C GLY A 213 14.77 -11.65 -10.51
N ASP A 214 15.95 -11.08 -10.71
CA ASP A 214 17.24 -11.79 -10.60
C ASP A 214 17.61 -12.11 -9.16
N VAL A 215 17.26 -11.20 -8.24
CA VAL A 215 17.60 -11.31 -6.81
C VAL A 215 16.41 -11.66 -5.92
N THR A 216 15.18 -11.56 -6.42
CA THR A 216 13.99 -11.81 -5.60
C THR A 216 12.93 -12.61 -6.34
N THR A 217 12.26 -13.51 -5.62
CA THR A 217 11.03 -14.17 -6.06
C THR A 217 10.02 -14.06 -4.94
N GLN A 218 8.83 -13.54 -5.24
CA GLN A 218 7.76 -13.44 -4.25
C GLN A 218 6.47 -14.05 -4.77
N TYR A 219 5.85 -14.86 -3.93
CA TYR A 219 4.50 -15.39 -4.08
C TYR A 219 3.62 -14.79 -2.99
N ASN A 220 2.40 -14.43 -3.37
CA ASN A 220 1.43 -13.91 -2.40
C ASN A 220 0.03 -14.43 -2.74
N VAL A 221 -0.76 -14.71 -1.73
CA VAL A 221 -2.18 -15.08 -1.83
C VAL A 221 -2.98 -14.14 -0.96
N VAL A 222 -4.02 -13.54 -1.54
CA VAL A 222 -5.02 -12.76 -0.81
C VAL A 222 -6.38 -13.41 -0.98
N LEU A 223 -7.07 -13.65 0.13
CA LEU A 223 -8.44 -14.15 0.15
C LEU A 223 -9.34 -13.15 0.89
N LEU A 224 -10.48 -12.82 0.30
CA LEU A 224 -11.47 -11.91 0.87
C LEU A 224 -12.80 -12.64 0.98
N ALA A 225 -13.41 -12.65 2.17
CA ALA A 225 -14.70 -13.29 2.41
C ALA A 225 -15.71 -12.32 3.02
N THR A 226 -16.86 -12.16 2.39
CA THR A 226 -18.04 -11.48 2.96
C THR A 226 -18.91 -12.53 3.65
N LEU A 227 -18.84 -12.60 4.97
CA LEU A 227 -19.54 -13.61 5.77
C LEU A 227 -20.99 -13.22 6.04
N SER A 228 -21.23 -11.92 6.23
CA SER A 228 -22.59 -11.35 6.38
C SER A 228 -22.58 -9.87 5.97
N ASN A 229 -23.71 -9.19 6.08
CA ASN A 229 -23.79 -7.74 5.83
C ASN A 229 -22.97 -6.90 6.83
N LYS A 230 -22.50 -7.50 7.93
CA LYS A 230 -21.74 -6.82 8.98
C LYS A 230 -20.35 -7.39 9.19
N VAL A 231 -20.09 -8.61 8.73
CA VAL A 231 -18.83 -9.33 9.02
C VAL A 231 -18.14 -9.70 7.73
N SER A 232 -16.88 -9.33 7.63
CA SER A 232 -15.98 -9.80 6.57
C SER A 232 -14.64 -10.25 7.15
N ALA A 233 -13.96 -11.12 6.43
CA ALA A 233 -12.64 -11.59 6.77
C ALA A 233 -11.69 -11.46 5.58
N ALA A 234 -10.39 -11.30 5.86
CA ALA A 234 -9.37 -11.34 4.83
C ALA A 234 -8.15 -12.13 5.35
N PHE A 235 -7.46 -12.73 4.40
CA PHE A 235 -6.16 -13.38 4.59
C PHE A 235 -5.19 -12.82 3.56
N ASP A 236 -3.96 -12.54 4.00
CA ASP A 236 -2.84 -12.11 3.16
C ASP A 236 -1.60 -12.91 3.56
N GLY A 237 -1.15 -13.79 2.69
CA GLY A 237 0.01 -14.64 2.92
C GLY A 237 1.07 -14.44 1.84
N SER A 238 2.32 -14.18 2.24
CA SER A 238 3.46 -13.98 1.35
C SER A 238 4.63 -14.89 1.70
N ILE A 239 5.35 -15.32 0.67
CA ILE A 239 6.69 -15.90 0.78
C ILE A 239 7.60 -15.13 -0.18
N ASN A 240 8.70 -14.60 0.34
CA ASN A 240 9.74 -13.94 -0.44
C ASN A 240 11.04 -14.73 -0.31
N GLN A 241 11.68 -14.97 -1.44
CA GLN A 241 13.00 -15.58 -1.54
C GLN A 241 13.97 -14.58 -2.15
N GLN A 242 15.13 -14.40 -1.54
CA GLN A 242 16.16 -13.49 -2.01
C GLN A 242 17.48 -14.25 -2.23
N LYS A 243 18.18 -13.90 -3.30
CA LYS A 243 19.54 -14.36 -3.59
C LYS A 243 20.54 -13.29 -3.15
N MET A 244 21.48 -13.66 -2.31
CA MET A 244 22.55 -12.79 -1.82
C MET A 244 23.89 -13.44 -2.18
N GLY A 245 24.33 -13.24 -3.44
CA GLY A 245 25.49 -13.94 -3.99
C GLY A 245 25.23 -15.45 -4.09
N SER A 246 26.06 -16.27 -3.44
CA SER A 246 25.89 -17.73 -3.34
C SER A 246 24.89 -18.17 -2.28
N THR A 247 24.43 -17.26 -1.42
CA THR A 247 23.50 -17.55 -0.33
C THR A 247 22.09 -17.15 -0.70
N SER A 248 21.11 -17.92 -0.27
CA SER A 248 19.71 -17.55 -0.38
C SER A 248 19.11 -17.32 0.99
N SER A 249 18.30 -16.27 1.10
CA SER A 249 17.52 -15.93 2.28
C SER A 249 16.03 -15.97 1.95
N SER A 250 15.17 -15.98 2.96
CA SER A 250 13.73 -15.93 2.76
C SER A 250 13.02 -15.41 3.99
N TRP A 251 11.88 -14.79 3.75
CA TRP A 251 10.90 -14.49 4.80
C TRP A 251 9.51 -14.94 4.38
N CYS A 252 8.63 -15.12 5.36
CA CYS A 252 7.21 -15.32 5.10
C CYS A 252 6.37 -14.50 6.08
N SER A 253 5.20 -14.10 5.60
CA SER A 253 4.20 -13.38 6.40
C SER A 253 2.82 -13.98 6.21
N ASN A 254 2.00 -13.92 7.25
CA ASN A 254 0.58 -14.27 7.21
C ASN A 254 -0.17 -13.26 8.05
N ALA A 255 -1.11 -12.53 7.45
CA ALA A 255 -1.98 -11.59 8.15
C ALA A 255 -3.44 -12.01 8.00
N PHE A 256 -4.16 -12.06 9.11
CA PHE A 256 -5.57 -12.39 9.20
C PHE A 256 -6.33 -11.17 9.67
N TYR A 257 -7.44 -10.87 9.01
CA TYR A 257 -8.29 -9.73 9.31
C TYR A 257 -9.71 -10.20 9.57
N VAL A 258 -10.30 -9.73 10.65
CA VAL A 258 -11.73 -9.86 10.91
C VAL A 258 -12.30 -8.47 11.10
N ASN A 259 -13.28 -8.14 10.27
CA ASN A 259 -13.94 -6.84 10.25
C ASN A 259 -15.38 -6.99 10.71
N TYR A 260 -15.82 -6.11 11.60
CA TYR A 260 -17.19 -6.07 12.07
C TYR A 260 -17.75 -4.64 11.96
N ASP A 261 -18.66 -4.44 11.03
CA ASP A 261 -19.37 -3.17 10.82
C ASP A 261 -20.62 -3.15 11.73
N ILE A 262 -20.47 -2.57 12.92
CA ILE A 262 -21.57 -2.42 13.91
C ILE A 262 -22.68 -1.58 13.32
N SER A 263 -22.30 -0.48 12.62
CA SER A 263 -23.19 0.40 11.88
C SER A 263 -22.43 0.99 10.67
N GLU A 264 -23.10 1.78 9.83
CA GLU A 264 -22.49 2.51 8.72
C GLU A 264 -21.39 3.50 9.19
N LYS A 265 -21.50 3.97 10.43
CA LYS A 265 -20.60 4.97 11.03
C LYS A 265 -19.51 4.36 11.91
N PHE A 266 -19.70 3.15 12.41
CA PHE A 266 -18.78 2.53 13.36
C PHE A 266 -18.49 1.08 13.00
N GLY A 267 -17.21 0.76 12.88
CA GLY A 267 -16.69 -0.59 12.65
C GLY A 267 -15.49 -0.89 13.51
N LEU A 268 -15.22 -2.17 13.70
CA LEU A 268 -14.02 -2.71 14.37
C LEU A 268 -13.28 -3.60 13.39
N THR A 269 -11.96 -3.65 13.53
CA THR A 269 -11.09 -4.57 12.80
C THR A 269 -10.05 -5.14 13.75
N LEU A 270 -9.99 -6.46 13.80
CA LEU A 270 -8.90 -7.21 14.43
C LEU A 270 -7.98 -7.71 13.31
N ARG A 271 -6.68 -7.41 13.42
CA ARG A 271 -5.63 -7.99 12.57
C ARG A 271 -4.67 -8.78 13.44
N GLU A 272 -4.36 -9.98 13.02
CA GLU A 272 -3.30 -10.82 13.59
C GLU A 272 -2.24 -11.07 12.51
N ASP A 273 -1.00 -10.73 12.83
CA ASP A 273 0.14 -10.66 11.92
C ASP A 273 1.23 -11.63 12.40
N PHE A 274 1.68 -12.53 11.54
CA PHE A 274 2.81 -13.42 11.79
C PHE A 274 3.86 -13.21 10.73
N PHE A 275 5.08 -12.93 11.14
CA PHE A 275 6.22 -12.76 10.24
C PHE A 275 7.38 -13.63 10.70
N SER A 276 7.99 -14.33 9.77
CA SER A 276 9.17 -15.16 10.02
C SER A 276 10.27 -14.79 9.03
N ASP A 277 11.33 -14.20 9.57
CA ASP A 277 12.57 -13.89 8.86
C ASP A 277 13.44 -15.15 8.84
N ARG A 278 13.18 -15.99 7.85
CA ARG A 278 13.76 -17.31 7.72
C ARG A 278 15.13 -17.27 7.07
N LYS A 279 15.88 -18.34 7.25
CA LYS A 279 17.13 -18.65 6.54
C LYS A 279 18.06 -17.44 6.43
N ILE A 280 19.05 -17.41 7.33
CA ILE A 280 20.03 -16.34 7.56
C ILE A 280 19.50 -15.03 8.12
N ASN A 281 18.20 -14.96 8.50
CA ASN A 281 17.60 -13.80 9.16
C ASN A 281 17.98 -12.46 8.49
N PRO A 282 17.65 -12.27 7.18
CA PRO A 282 18.18 -11.16 6.37
C PRO A 282 17.75 -9.78 6.86
N LEU A 283 16.63 -9.71 7.59
CA LEU A 283 16.07 -8.47 8.13
C LEU A 283 16.39 -8.29 9.62
N GLY A 284 16.97 -9.30 10.27
CA GLY A 284 17.30 -9.26 11.69
C GLY A 284 16.10 -9.40 12.63
N LEU A 285 14.91 -9.76 12.13
CA LEU A 285 13.66 -9.78 12.91
C LEU A 285 13.39 -11.12 13.60
N GLY A 286 13.94 -12.23 13.08
CA GLY A 286 13.59 -13.56 13.56
C GLY A 286 12.10 -13.86 13.33
N ASN A 287 11.41 -14.33 14.38
CA ASN A 287 9.96 -14.51 14.35
C ASN A 287 9.30 -13.40 15.16
N VAL A 288 8.40 -12.65 14.51
CA VAL A 288 7.60 -11.61 15.15
C VAL A 288 6.13 -11.81 14.83
N ASN A 289 5.29 -11.39 15.76
CA ASN A 289 3.85 -11.34 15.57
C ASN A 289 3.31 -9.99 16.05
N ALA A 290 2.15 -9.59 15.55
CA ALA A 290 1.46 -8.41 16.01
C ALA A 290 -0.04 -8.61 16.05
N THR A 291 -0.66 -8.26 17.16
CA THR A 291 -2.10 -8.13 17.31
C THR A 291 -2.48 -6.65 17.23
N THR A 292 -3.40 -6.31 16.34
CA THR A 292 -3.87 -4.92 16.13
C THR A 292 -5.38 -4.86 16.19
N LEU A 293 -5.92 -4.05 17.10
CA LEU A 293 -7.35 -3.74 17.16
C LEU A 293 -7.57 -2.28 16.77
N SER A 294 -8.38 -2.04 15.75
CA SER A 294 -8.70 -0.70 15.24
C SER A 294 -10.20 -0.45 15.27
N GLY A 295 -10.59 0.75 15.70
CA GLY A 295 -11.92 1.30 15.50
C GLY A 295 -11.95 2.14 14.22
N LYS A 296 -13.08 2.18 13.54
CA LYS A 296 -13.35 3.07 12.41
C LYS A 296 -14.59 3.89 12.69
N ILE A 297 -14.44 5.20 12.96
CA ILE A 297 -15.50 6.11 13.35
C ILE A 297 -15.66 7.14 12.24
N LYS A 298 -16.76 7.08 11.49
CA LYS A 298 -17.05 7.99 10.38
C LYS A 298 -17.94 9.16 10.81
N VAL A 299 -17.46 10.37 10.57
CA VAL A 299 -18.22 11.62 10.79
C VAL A 299 -18.20 12.42 9.49
N LYS A 300 -19.22 12.22 8.65
CA LYS A 300 -19.26 12.78 7.28
C LYS A 300 -18.03 12.30 6.46
N LYS A 301 -17.16 13.23 6.06
CA LYS A 301 -15.94 12.98 5.29
C LYS A 301 -14.71 12.71 6.18
N LEU A 302 -14.84 12.85 7.50
CA LEU A 302 -13.81 12.53 8.47
C LEU A 302 -13.96 11.09 8.95
N THR A 303 -12.86 10.36 8.98
CA THR A 303 -12.74 9.05 9.64
C THR A 303 -11.71 9.15 10.74
N LEU A 304 -12.10 8.85 11.98
CA LEU A 304 -11.18 8.67 13.09
C LEU A 304 -10.87 7.19 13.24
N ILE A 305 -9.58 6.87 13.44
CA ILE A 305 -9.10 5.49 13.61
C ILE A 305 -8.29 5.40 14.90
N PRO A 306 -8.94 5.18 16.06
CA PRO A 306 -8.24 4.72 17.25
C PRO A 306 -7.76 3.29 17.03
N GLU A 307 -6.48 3.03 17.33
CA GLU A 307 -5.84 1.74 17.12
C GLU A 307 -4.92 1.40 18.29
N TYR A 308 -4.97 0.17 18.76
CA TYR A 308 -4.02 -0.40 19.70
C TYR A 308 -3.30 -1.55 19.01
N ARG A 309 -1.97 -1.53 19.08
CA ARG A 309 -1.10 -2.56 18.51
C ARG A 309 -0.13 -3.06 19.55
N MET A 310 0.04 -4.38 19.60
CA MET A 310 1.03 -5.07 20.39
C MET A 310 1.87 -5.96 19.47
N ASP A 311 3.18 -5.73 19.48
CA ASP A 311 4.17 -6.52 18.75
C ASP A 311 4.94 -7.41 19.71
N GLY A 312 5.21 -8.66 19.33
CA GLY A 312 6.02 -9.62 20.07
C GLY A 312 7.07 -10.27 19.17
N GLY A 313 8.23 -10.59 19.70
CA GLY A 313 9.31 -11.27 18.99
C GLY A 313 9.92 -12.38 19.83
N ASN A 314 10.54 -13.36 19.17
CA ASN A 314 11.29 -14.43 19.84
C ASN A 314 12.68 -13.96 20.34
N THR A 315 13.08 -12.74 19.99
CA THR A 315 14.31 -12.08 20.43
C THR A 315 13.98 -10.68 20.95
N PRO A 316 14.86 -10.06 21.78
CA PRO A 316 14.62 -8.71 22.30
C PRO A 316 14.89 -7.64 21.23
N LEU A 317 13.85 -7.30 20.44
CA LEU A 317 13.91 -6.38 19.31
C LEU A 317 13.52 -4.93 19.68
N PHE A 318 12.86 -4.73 20.81
CA PHE A 318 12.27 -3.44 21.17
C PHE A 318 13.09 -2.75 22.26
N ASN A 319 13.42 -1.48 22.04
CA ASN A 319 14.17 -0.69 23.01
C ASN A 319 13.31 -0.33 24.22
N THR A 320 13.95 -0.31 25.40
CA THR A 320 13.41 0.24 26.62
C THR A 320 14.36 1.33 27.16
N LYS A 321 13.97 2.01 28.22
CA LYS A 321 14.83 3.03 28.86
C LYS A 321 16.19 2.46 29.32
N THR A 322 16.24 1.18 29.67
CA THR A 322 17.41 0.55 30.31
C THR A 322 17.94 -0.67 29.57
N GLY A 323 17.45 -0.96 28.37
CA GLY A 323 17.88 -2.14 27.59
C GLY A 323 16.89 -2.46 26.48
N THR A 324 16.62 -3.75 26.27
CA THR A 324 15.71 -4.23 25.22
C THR A 324 14.65 -5.18 25.79
N ALA A 325 13.56 -5.36 25.07
CA ALA A 325 12.44 -6.26 25.41
C ALA A 325 12.00 -7.07 24.17
N SER A 326 11.34 -8.20 24.40
CA SER A 326 10.77 -9.02 23.34
C SER A 326 9.38 -8.55 22.89
N SER A 327 8.81 -7.51 23.50
CA SER A 327 7.50 -6.98 23.12
C SER A 327 7.44 -5.46 23.29
N ALA A 328 6.65 -4.83 22.45
CA ALA A 328 6.26 -3.42 22.57
C ALA A 328 4.80 -3.25 22.21
N SER A 329 4.16 -2.23 22.76
CA SER A 329 2.81 -1.87 22.37
C SER A 329 2.65 -0.37 22.27
N ASN A 330 1.71 0.02 21.43
CA ASN A 330 1.46 1.42 21.14
C ASN A 330 -0.03 1.66 20.88
N PHE A 331 -0.41 2.90 21.08
CA PHE A 331 -1.71 3.43 20.71
C PHE A 331 -1.54 4.46 19.60
N VAL A 332 -2.37 4.37 18.56
CA VAL A 332 -2.46 5.35 17.48
C VAL A 332 -3.85 5.95 17.48
N LEU A 333 -3.93 7.26 17.32
CA LEU A 333 -5.17 7.95 16.96
C LEU A 333 -4.92 8.68 15.65
N ALA A 334 -5.55 8.20 14.59
CA ALA A 334 -5.45 8.82 13.27
C ALA A 334 -6.76 9.53 12.90
N ALA A 335 -6.63 10.62 12.14
CA ALA A 335 -7.73 11.37 11.55
C ALA A 335 -7.49 11.44 10.04
N VAL A 336 -8.44 10.94 9.25
CA VAL A 336 -8.39 10.87 7.79
C VAL A 336 -9.57 11.63 7.23
N TYR A 337 -9.32 12.70 6.47
CA TYR A 337 -10.36 13.51 5.84
C TYR A 337 -10.27 13.38 4.32
N ALA A 338 -11.32 12.83 3.70
CA ALA A 338 -11.43 12.65 2.24
C ALA A 338 -12.42 13.65 1.64
N PHE A 339 -12.11 14.23 0.47
CA PHE A 339 -12.92 15.27 -0.17
C PHE A 339 -12.87 15.21 -1.70
#